data_9bf2d6c7fe27f78dbb7046716b29d7b0
#
_entry.id   9bf2d6c7fe27f78dbb7046716b29d7b0
#
_cell.length_a   1.000
_cell.length_b   1.000
_cell.length_c   1.000
_cell.angle_alpha   90.00
_cell.angle_beta   90.00
_cell.angle_gamma   90.00
#
_symmetry.space_group_name_H-M   'P 1'
#
loop_
_entity.id
_entity.type
_entity.pdbx_description
1 polymer ?
#
loop_
_entity_poly.entity_id
_entity_poly.type
_entity_poly.pdbx_seq_one_letter_code
_entity_poly.pdbx_strand_id
1 'polypeptide(L)'
;MFFNKRNNADENSNKIKIAALLIHAAKIDENYSKKEEEIIKNTLLDLGVNQTELEDLIINAKKKEEEANQILDFTKEVKNMEQKDKIKIVESLWKIIFSNKEADMFETNLMRRLSGLLYIDSKTMGEIKEKIKNENL
;
A
#
# COMPACT_ATOMS: atom_id res chain seq x y z
N MET A 1 -27.49 7.90 11.12
CA MET A 1 -27.30 6.96 12.21
C MET A 1 -25.87 6.96 12.67
N PHE A 2 -25.67 6.87 13.96
CA PHE A 2 -24.36 6.99 14.59
C PHE A 2 -23.32 6.00 14.04
N PHE A 3 -23.75 4.77 13.81
CA PHE A 3 -22.82 3.71 13.38
C PHE A 3 -22.25 3.98 12.00
N ASN A 4 -23.04 4.51 11.08
CA ASN A 4 -22.56 4.78 9.72
C ASN A 4 -21.53 5.89 9.68
N LYS A 5 -21.72 6.95 10.47
CA LYS A 5 -20.74 8.04 10.56
C LYS A 5 -19.44 7.58 11.15
N ARG A 6 -19.51 6.76 12.19
CA ARG A 6 -18.34 6.22 12.88
C ARG A 6 -17.55 5.27 11.97
N ASN A 7 -18.26 4.39 11.27
CA ASN A 7 -17.64 3.44 10.35
C ASN A 7 -16.97 4.15 9.18
N ASN A 8 -17.59 5.20 8.65
CA ASN A 8 -17.01 5.97 7.55
C ASN A 8 -15.73 6.67 7.97
N ALA A 9 -15.71 7.25 9.16
CA ALA A 9 -14.51 7.91 9.69
C ALA A 9 -13.38 6.91 9.91
N ASP A 10 -13.69 5.73 10.46
CA ASP A 10 -12.70 4.67 10.68
C ASP A 10 -12.20 4.11 9.36
N GLU A 11 -13.08 3.90 8.41
CA GLU A 11 -12.70 3.42 7.07
C GLU A 11 -11.79 4.42 6.36
N ASN A 12 -12.09 5.71 6.45
CA ASN A 12 -11.24 6.73 5.85
C ASN A 12 -9.87 6.78 6.50
N SER A 13 -9.82 6.68 7.83
CA SER A 13 -8.56 6.63 8.56
C SER A 13 -7.74 5.41 8.15
N ASN A 14 -8.38 4.25 8.02
CA ASN A 14 -7.71 3.03 7.58
C ASN A 14 -7.16 3.16 6.16
N LYS A 15 -7.95 3.74 5.25
CA LYS A 15 -7.54 3.93 3.87
C LYS A 15 -6.38 4.92 3.75
N ILE A 16 -6.38 5.95 4.58
CA ILE A 16 -5.26 6.90 4.64
C ILE A 16 -3.98 6.17 5.05
N LYS A 17 -4.05 5.30 6.06
CA LYS A 17 -2.88 4.54 6.51
C LYS A 17 -2.38 3.55 5.45
N ILE A 18 -3.31 2.90 4.74
CA ILE A 18 -2.96 2.01 3.64
C ILE A 18 -2.25 2.81 2.53
N ALA A 19 -2.82 3.95 2.16
CA ALA A 19 -2.20 4.82 1.16
C ALA A 19 -0.83 5.31 1.62
N ALA A 20 -0.68 5.64 2.90
CA ALA A 20 0.60 6.07 3.44
C ALA A 20 1.67 4.98 3.33
N LEU A 21 1.29 3.72 3.54
CA LEU A 21 2.20 2.59 3.37
C LEU A 21 2.66 2.47 1.92
N LEU A 22 1.73 2.59 0.97
CA LEU A 22 2.05 2.52 -0.45
C LEU A 22 2.95 3.67 -0.88
N ILE A 23 2.67 4.87 -0.38
CA ILE A 23 3.50 6.05 -0.64
C ILE A 23 4.90 5.86 -0.07
N HIS A 24 5.00 5.29 1.13
CA HIS A 24 6.29 5.01 1.75
C HIS A 24 7.14 4.09 0.85
N ALA A 25 6.53 3.03 0.33
CA ALA A 25 7.22 2.12 -0.59
C ALA A 25 7.67 2.84 -1.86
N ALA A 26 6.84 3.73 -2.39
CA ALA A 26 7.17 4.49 -3.59
C ALA A 26 8.31 5.49 -3.38
N LYS A 27 8.48 5.99 -2.17
CA LYS A 27 9.50 6.99 -1.85
C LYS A 27 10.86 6.43 -1.50
N ILE A 28 10.98 5.12 -1.36
CA ILE A 28 12.23 4.48 -0.92
C ILE A 28 13.39 4.80 -1.86
N ASP A 29 13.13 4.88 -3.15
CA ASP A 29 14.16 5.21 -4.15
C ASP A 29 14.25 6.70 -4.48
N GLU A 30 13.60 7.54 -3.71
CA GLU A 30 13.54 9.00 -3.85
C GLU A 30 12.83 9.49 -5.12
N ASN A 31 12.25 8.59 -5.91
CA ASN A 31 11.58 8.92 -7.18
C ASN A 31 10.10 8.58 -7.15
N TYR A 32 9.31 9.37 -6.44
CA TYR A 32 7.86 9.20 -6.45
C TYR A 32 7.31 9.65 -7.80
N SER A 33 7.09 8.70 -8.70
CA SER A 33 6.70 8.97 -10.09
C SER A 33 5.17 8.99 -10.26
N LYS A 34 4.74 9.54 -11.42
CA LYS A 34 3.31 9.52 -11.80
C LYS A 34 2.79 8.10 -11.96
N LYS A 35 3.63 7.20 -12.45
CA LYS A 35 3.27 5.79 -12.62
C LYS A 35 2.98 5.14 -11.27
N GLU A 36 3.81 5.40 -10.28
CA GLU A 36 3.61 4.90 -8.93
C GLU A 36 2.35 5.49 -8.31
N GLU A 37 2.09 6.77 -8.51
CA GLU A 37 0.88 7.41 -8.02
C GLU A 37 -0.37 6.80 -8.65
N GLU A 38 -0.33 6.46 -9.94
CA GLU A 38 -1.44 5.77 -10.61
C GLU A 38 -1.71 4.40 -10.01
N ILE A 39 -0.65 3.64 -9.71
CA ILE A 39 -0.79 2.34 -9.07
C ILE A 39 -1.49 2.50 -7.72
N ILE A 40 -1.08 3.50 -6.94
CA ILE A 40 -1.69 3.77 -5.63
C ILE A 40 -3.16 4.15 -5.78
N LYS A 41 -3.47 5.03 -6.71
CA LYS A 41 -4.85 5.47 -6.97
C LYS A 41 -5.75 4.30 -7.37
N ASN A 42 -5.27 3.47 -8.30
CA ASN A 42 -6.02 2.31 -8.75
C ASN A 42 -6.28 1.31 -7.62
N THR A 43 -5.28 1.11 -6.77
CA THR A 43 -5.43 0.22 -5.61
C THR A 43 -6.50 0.74 -4.66
N LEU A 44 -6.48 2.04 -4.37
CA LEU A 44 -7.47 2.64 -3.48
C LEU A 44 -8.88 2.55 -4.06
N LEU A 45 -9.03 2.75 -5.36
CA LEU A 45 -10.32 2.58 -6.02
C LEU A 45 -10.81 1.13 -5.91
N ASP A 46 -9.92 0.15 -6.11
CA ASP A 46 -10.24 -1.26 -5.96
C ASP A 46 -10.65 -1.62 -4.53
N LEU A 47 -10.14 -0.88 -3.55
CA LEU A 47 -10.50 -1.08 -2.15
C LEU A 47 -11.76 -0.31 -1.74
N GLY A 48 -12.40 0.36 -2.68
CA GLY A 48 -13.69 1.00 -2.45
C GLY A 48 -13.67 2.49 -2.16
N VAL A 49 -12.53 3.16 -2.34
CA VAL A 49 -12.46 4.62 -2.19
C VAL A 49 -13.20 5.30 -3.35
N ASN A 50 -14.03 6.27 -3.06
CA ASN A 50 -14.72 7.06 -4.08
C ASN A 50 -13.74 7.95 -4.83
N GLN A 51 -13.92 8.05 -6.13
CA GLN A 51 -13.05 8.87 -6.98
C GLN A 51 -13.05 10.33 -6.55
N THR A 52 -14.18 10.83 -6.06
CA THR A 52 -14.31 12.21 -5.59
C THR A 52 -13.48 12.49 -4.33
N GLU A 53 -13.20 11.47 -3.53
CA GLU A 53 -12.43 11.59 -2.29
C GLU A 53 -10.95 11.23 -2.46
N LEU A 54 -10.60 10.69 -3.62
CA LEU A 54 -9.29 10.09 -3.85
C LEU A 54 -8.14 11.10 -3.69
N GLU A 55 -8.27 12.28 -4.29
CA GLU A 55 -7.22 13.30 -4.23
C GLU A 55 -6.96 13.79 -2.79
N ASP A 56 -8.04 14.06 -2.05
CA ASP A 56 -7.93 14.49 -0.66
C ASP A 56 -7.31 13.41 0.20
N LEU A 57 -7.69 12.16 -0.05
CA LEU A 57 -7.15 11.03 0.70
C LEU A 57 -5.65 10.88 0.47
N ILE A 58 -5.21 11.05 -0.77
CA ILE A 58 -3.77 10.95 -1.10
C ILE A 58 -3.00 12.10 -0.46
N ILE A 59 -3.55 13.32 -0.48
CA ILE A 59 -2.91 14.46 0.17
C ILE A 59 -2.72 14.19 1.66
N ASN A 60 -3.76 13.69 2.31
CA ASN A 60 -3.70 13.36 3.73
C ASN A 60 -2.72 12.21 4.01
N ALA A 61 -2.66 11.23 3.11
CA ALA A 61 -1.75 10.10 3.25
C ALA A 61 -0.29 10.53 3.10
N LYS A 62 0.00 11.43 2.16
CA LYS A 62 1.34 11.98 1.99
C LYS A 62 1.81 12.69 3.23
N LYS A 63 0.94 13.51 3.82
CA LYS A 63 1.23 14.23 5.04
C LYS A 63 1.49 13.27 6.20
N LYS A 64 0.64 12.25 6.33
CA LYS A 64 0.78 11.26 7.40
C LYS A 64 2.08 10.46 7.25
N GLU A 65 2.44 10.10 6.04
CA GLU A 65 3.69 9.39 5.77
C GLU A 65 4.91 10.25 6.12
N GLU A 66 4.89 11.54 5.78
CA GLU A 66 5.99 12.46 6.09
C GLU A 66 6.17 12.65 7.59
N GLU A 67 5.10 12.64 8.36
CA GLU A 67 5.13 12.84 9.81
C GLU A 67 5.48 11.56 10.56
N ALA A 68 5.43 10.40 9.92
CA ALA A 68 5.63 9.12 10.59
C ALA A 68 7.11 8.80 10.77
N ASN A 69 7.47 8.37 11.96
CA ASN A 69 8.82 7.87 12.25
C ASN A 69 8.94 6.38 11.96
N GLN A 70 7.83 5.66 11.95
CA GLN A 70 7.80 4.22 11.74
C GLN A 70 6.56 3.84 10.95
N ILE A 71 6.67 2.75 10.17
CA ILE A 71 5.56 2.25 9.35
C ILE A 71 4.61 1.33 10.12
N LEU A 72 4.89 1.04 11.39
CA LEU A 72 4.09 0.09 12.17
C LEU A 72 2.61 0.46 12.25
N ASP A 73 2.29 1.74 12.37
CA ASP A 73 0.90 2.19 12.37
C ASP A 73 0.18 1.83 11.08
N PHE A 74 0.89 1.92 9.96
CA PHE A 74 0.31 1.63 8.64
C PHE A 74 0.16 0.12 8.42
N THR A 75 1.18 -0.65 8.79
CA THR A 75 1.14 -2.10 8.61
C THR A 75 0.11 -2.76 9.50
N LYS A 76 -0.14 -2.19 10.68
CA LYS A 76 -1.16 -2.68 11.61
C LYS A 76 -2.55 -2.70 10.97
N GLU A 77 -2.87 -1.68 10.20
CA GLU A 77 -4.15 -1.63 9.51
C GLU A 77 -4.28 -2.73 8.45
N VAL A 78 -3.22 -2.94 7.68
CA VAL A 78 -3.21 -3.98 6.64
C VAL A 78 -3.24 -5.38 7.26
N LYS A 79 -2.51 -5.58 8.34
CA LYS A 79 -2.43 -6.86 9.05
C LYS A 79 -3.81 -7.39 9.43
N ASN A 80 -4.72 -6.50 9.81
CA ASN A 80 -6.04 -6.87 10.30
C ASN A 80 -7.10 -7.00 9.19
N MET A 81 -6.72 -6.77 7.94
CA MET A 81 -7.64 -6.85 6.81
C MET A 81 -7.91 -8.29 6.41
N GLU A 82 -8.97 -8.50 5.63
CA GLU A 82 -9.24 -9.79 5.02
C GLU A 82 -8.11 -10.17 4.07
N GLN A 83 -7.86 -11.47 3.94
CA GLN A 83 -6.74 -11.97 3.15
C GLN A 83 -6.78 -11.47 1.70
N LYS A 84 -7.95 -11.45 1.07
CA LYS A 84 -8.08 -10.99 -0.32
C LYS A 84 -7.66 -9.53 -0.50
N ASP A 85 -7.99 -8.67 0.46
CA ASP A 85 -7.63 -7.25 0.40
C ASP A 85 -6.15 -7.05 0.72
N LYS A 86 -5.64 -7.83 1.66
CA LYS A 86 -4.23 -7.84 2.01
C LYS A 86 -3.38 -8.21 0.78
N ILE A 87 -3.82 -9.22 0.03
CA ILE A 87 -3.14 -9.64 -1.20
C ILE A 87 -3.12 -8.52 -2.24
N LYS A 88 -4.23 -7.80 -2.40
CA LYS A 88 -4.29 -6.65 -3.31
C LYS A 88 -3.24 -5.59 -2.96
N ILE A 89 -3.08 -5.32 -1.67
CA ILE A 89 -2.09 -4.34 -1.22
C ILE A 89 -0.68 -4.83 -1.50
N VAL A 90 -0.39 -6.11 -1.24
CA VAL A 90 0.93 -6.68 -1.52
C VAL A 90 1.23 -6.69 -3.01
N GLU A 91 0.24 -7.01 -3.84
CA GLU A 91 0.39 -6.91 -5.30
C GLU A 91 0.76 -5.49 -5.72
N SER A 92 0.10 -4.50 -5.14
CA SER A 92 0.38 -3.09 -5.43
C SER A 92 1.77 -2.68 -4.99
N LEU A 93 2.22 -3.16 -3.84
CA LEU A 93 3.58 -2.91 -3.36
C LEU A 93 4.61 -3.46 -4.35
N TRP A 94 4.42 -4.68 -4.85
CA TRP A 94 5.31 -5.24 -5.86
C TRP A 94 5.24 -4.49 -7.18
N LYS A 95 4.06 -4.03 -7.59
CA LYS A 95 3.92 -3.21 -8.80
C LYS A 95 4.72 -1.91 -8.68
N ILE A 96 4.65 -1.27 -7.53
CA ILE A 96 5.41 -0.05 -7.25
C ILE A 96 6.92 -0.34 -7.36
N ILE A 97 7.36 -1.41 -6.75
CA ILE A 97 8.77 -1.81 -6.76
C ILE A 97 9.25 -2.08 -8.19
N PHE A 98 8.50 -2.87 -8.95
CA PHE A 98 8.89 -3.24 -10.30
C PHE A 98 8.68 -2.11 -11.32
N SER A 99 7.95 -1.04 -10.96
CA SER A 99 7.77 0.11 -11.87
C SER A 99 9.09 0.81 -12.17
N ASN A 100 10.08 0.65 -11.33
CA ASN A 100 11.42 1.22 -11.50
C ASN A 100 12.38 0.27 -12.21
N LYS A 101 11.89 -0.80 -12.79
CA LYS A 101 12.63 -1.81 -13.56
C LYS A 101 13.64 -2.62 -12.77
N GLU A 102 14.22 -2.07 -11.71
CA GLU A 102 15.16 -2.78 -10.87
C GLU A 102 14.71 -2.69 -9.41
N ALA A 103 14.29 -3.81 -8.85
CA ALA A 103 14.04 -3.90 -7.42
C ALA A 103 15.38 -3.93 -6.72
N ASP A 104 15.76 -2.82 -6.10
CA ASP A 104 17.03 -2.77 -5.40
C ASP A 104 16.95 -3.49 -4.04
N MET A 105 18.09 -3.54 -3.36
CA MET A 105 18.22 -4.26 -2.10
C MET A 105 17.30 -3.67 -1.01
N PHE A 106 17.12 -2.35 -0.99
CA PHE A 106 16.27 -1.68 0.01
C PHE A 106 14.80 -2.05 -0.17
N GLU A 107 14.34 -2.09 -1.42
CA GLU A 107 12.96 -2.45 -1.74
C GLU A 107 12.69 -3.93 -1.40
N THR A 108 13.63 -4.81 -1.71
CA THR A 108 13.52 -6.22 -1.38
C THR A 108 13.51 -6.44 0.13
N ASN A 109 14.36 -5.72 0.86
CA ASN A 109 14.40 -5.77 2.32
C ASN A 109 13.09 -5.27 2.93
N LEU A 110 12.52 -4.21 2.37
CA LEU A 110 11.21 -3.72 2.80
C LEU A 110 10.16 -4.82 2.67
N MET A 111 10.10 -5.49 1.53
CA MET A 111 9.09 -6.53 1.29
C MET A 111 9.29 -7.72 2.22
N ARG A 112 10.53 -8.08 2.52
CA ARG A 112 10.81 -9.14 3.48
C ARG A 112 10.31 -8.78 4.87
N ARG A 113 10.55 -7.54 5.29
CA ARG A 113 10.06 -7.02 6.57
C ARG A 113 8.53 -6.99 6.59
N LEU A 114 7.90 -6.55 5.51
CA LEU A 114 6.45 -6.46 5.41
C LEU A 114 5.79 -7.83 5.47
N SER A 115 6.40 -8.86 4.92
CA SER A 115 5.81 -10.21 4.99
C SER A 115 5.58 -10.64 6.45
N GLY A 116 6.52 -10.33 7.33
CA GLY A 116 6.35 -10.59 8.76
C GLY A 116 5.31 -9.69 9.40
N LEU A 117 5.38 -8.39 9.11
CA LEU A 117 4.48 -7.40 9.72
C LEU A 117 3.02 -7.57 9.29
N LEU A 118 2.79 -8.04 8.07
CA LEU A 118 1.44 -8.23 7.53
C LEU A 118 0.90 -9.64 7.74
N TYR A 119 1.67 -10.51 8.36
CA TYR A 119 1.30 -11.92 8.57
C TYR A 119 0.98 -12.63 7.25
N ILE A 120 1.86 -12.45 6.27
CA ILE A 120 1.80 -13.18 5.00
C ILE A 120 2.99 -14.11 4.96
N ASP A 121 2.74 -15.39 4.66
CA ASP A 121 3.84 -16.36 4.63
C ASP A 121 4.77 -16.13 3.43
N SER A 122 5.99 -16.62 3.54
CA SER A 122 7.03 -16.40 2.53
C SER A 122 6.65 -16.98 1.18
N LYS A 123 5.95 -18.10 1.18
CA LYS A 123 5.50 -18.75 -0.06
C LYS A 123 4.49 -17.88 -0.81
N THR A 124 3.47 -17.39 -0.10
CA THR A 124 2.47 -16.51 -0.70
C THR A 124 3.11 -15.21 -1.19
N MET A 125 4.01 -14.64 -0.41
CA MET A 125 4.73 -13.43 -0.79
C MET A 125 5.53 -13.65 -2.07
N GLY A 126 6.23 -14.77 -2.18
CA GLY A 126 7.00 -15.11 -3.37
C GLY A 126 6.14 -15.36 -4.61
N GLU A 127 4.99 -16.00 -4.42
CA GLU A 127 4.04 -16.24 -5.51
C GLU A 127 3.49 -14.93 -6.06
N ILE A 128 3.15 -13.99 -5.20
CA ILE A 128 2.67 -12.67 -5.59
C ILE A 128 3.78 -11.93 -6.35
N LYS A 129 5.00 -11.96 -5.84
CA LYS A 129 6.15 -11.34 -6.49
C LYS A 129 6.32 -11.84 -7.92
N GLU A 130 6.32 -13.17 -8.11
CA GLU A 130 6.49 -13.76 -9.45
C GLU A 130 5.35 -13.41 -10.38
N LYS A 131 4.11 -13.42 -9.88
CA LYS A 131 2.95 -13.03 -10.66
C LYS A 131 3.10 -11.61 -11.20
N ILE A 132 3.43 -10.67 -10.33
CA ILE A 132 3.55 -9.27 -10.71
C ILE A 132 4.76 -9.04 -11.64
N LYS A 133 5.87 -9.71 -11.36
CA LYS A 133 7.05 -9.65 -12.21
C LYS A 133 6.74 -10.09 -13.64
N ASN A 134 5.98 -11.17 -13.79
CA ASN A 134 5.59 -11.71 -15.09
C ASN A 134 4.61 -10.79 -15.81
N GLU A 135 3.74 -10.10 -15.11
CA GLU A 135 2.80 -9.14 -15.70
C GLU A 135 3.52 -7.91 -16.29
N ASN A 136 4.67 -7.56 -15.75
CA ASN A 136 5.45 -6.40 -16.20
C ASN A 136 6.35 -6.70 -17.41
N LEU A 137 6.34 -7.92 -17.85
CA LEU A 137 7.03 -8.30 -19.08
C LEU A 137 6.09 -8.15 -20.26
#